data_fbb99ac542a1a683758968cc41bdf7b0
#
_entry.id   fbb99ac542a1a683758968cc41bdf7b0
#
_cell.length_a   1.000
_cell.length_b   1.000
_cell.length_c   1.000
_cell.angle_alpha   90.00
_cell.angle_beta   90.00
_cell.angle_gamma   90.00
#
_symmetry.space_group_name_H-M   'P 1'
#
loop_
_entity.id
_entity.type
_entity.pdbx_description
1 polymer ?
#
loop_
_entity_poly.entity_id
_entity_poly.type
_entity_poly.pdbx_seq_one_letter_code
_entity_poly.pdbx_strand_id
1 'polypeptide(L)'
;MARIEASCKTDNAMSQLTTNTQQPTVEERRSACPGLFRMSKARDGAICRVKLAFGDLSSDQARRVADAAQRFGNGTIEITNRANLQIRGVRPDTENPLIALLLDAGLGPLTDRGDDVRNVMISPIAGAYSDSVDVRTLGSQLLGALQTNSSYQTLSPKFSILIDGGESVAIVDHPHDLWLSPIDLERNAPRFAFGVAGVPPTTADDQPALGTVTTEHAFDFITTILDLFVEWNLTHPEAARLRHMIADMGAERFVDQLELRLGFQVRSKELADWRRAPPRLNSHLGILPDGNGSNCFVGAMAPLGRLDPGLLQLLAELADKHSHRKLRMTPWQSVLLPDVCIDNAANALADLEALGLSANPQKVLATMLSCSGSAGCGSALAATQADGLKLAALLDGKTGIPQIHMSGCVKSCASPSAKPVTLIAIAPGHYDIFLPATNGPSRFGKLLAANVTIEKAAELIGENSGSGGPLHA
;
A
#
# COMPACT_ATOMS: atom_id res chain seq x y z
N MET A 1 -61.03 6.49 37.37
CA MET A 1 -60.34 7.03 36.20
C MET A 1 -58.89 7.21 36.58
N ALA A 2 -58.04 6.24 36.29
CA ALA A 2 -56.61 6.27 36.53
C ALA A 2 -55.93 6.08 35.17
N ARG A 3 -55.18 7.09 34.75
CA ARG A 3 -54.33 7.07 33.57
C ARG A 3 -53.06 6.33 33.93
N ILE A 4 -52.75 5.28 33.22
CA ILE A 4 -51.47 4.56 33.27
C ILE A 4 -50.56 5.25 32.26
N GLU A 5 -49.51 5.95 32.78
CA GLU A 5 -48.38 6.41 31.99
C GLU A 5 -47.37 5.27 31.85
N ALA A 6 -47.20 4.74 30.64
CA ALA A 6 -46.14 3.80 30.35
C ALA A 6 -44.87 4.59 30.00
N SER A 7 -43.91 4.57 30.94
CA SER A 7 -42.57 5.06 30.76
C SER A 7 -41.78 4.13 29.85
N CYS A 8 -41.45 4.60 28.65
CA CYS A 8 -40.51 3.94 27.76
C CYS A 8 -39.08 4.24 28.20
N LYS A 9 -38.46 3.32 28.92
CA LYS A 9 -37.02 3.33 29.17
C LYS A 9 -36.34 2.60 28.00
N THR A 10 -35.85 3.36 27.04
CA THR A 10 -34.85 2.89 26.10
C THR A 10 -33.49 3.00 26.76
N ASP A 11 -32.98 1.88 27.16
CA ASP A 11 -31.70 1.75 27.82
C ASP A 11 -30.54 2.10 26.87
N ASN A 12 -29.79 3.07 27.32
CA ASN A 12 -28.53 3.57 26.86
C ASN A 12 -27.42 2.52 27.16
N ALA A 13 -27.31 1.49 26.32
CA ALA A 13 -26.31 0.41 26.46
C ALA A 13 -25.07 0.64 25.57
N MET A 14 -24.74 1.90 25.24
CA MET A 14 -23.60 2.24 24.38
C MET A 14 -22.53 3.13 25.04
N SER A 15 -22.45 3.17 26.35
CA SER A 15 -21.46 4.01 27.02
C SER A 15 -20.78 3.34 28.22
N GLN A 16 -20.16 2.17 28.03
CA GLN A 16 -19.14 1.66 28.98
C GLN A 16 -18.20 0.67 28.29
N LEU A 17 -17.40 1.15 27.33
CA LEU A 17 -16.14 0.55 26.93
C LEU A 17 -15.06 1.65 26.90
N THR A 18 -14.91 2.35 28.00
CA THR A 18 -13.68 3.08 28.31
C THR A 18 -12.67 2.06 28.82
N THR A 19 -12.16 1.23 27.94
CA THR A 19 -10.88 0.58 28.19
C THR A 19 -9.83 1.67 28.23
N ASN A 20 -9.17 1.78 29.36
CA ASN A 20 -8.00 2.61 29.62
C ASN A 20 -6.87 2.11 28.70
N THR A 21 -6.91 2.47 27.41
CA THR A 21 -5.90 2.13 26.41
C THR A 21 -4.77 3.13 26.58
N GLN A 22 -3.83 2.81 27.48
CA GLN A 22 -2.50 3.40 27.41
C GLN A 22 -2.02 3.30 25.97
N GLN A 23 -1.56 4.41 25.40
CA GLN A 23 -1.01 4.38 24.05
C GLN A 23 0.18 3.41 24.04
N PRO A 24 0.28 2.50 23.05
CA PRO A 24 1.34 1.53 23.03
C PRO A 24 2.70 2.21 22.99
N THR A 25 3.65 1.70 23.75
CA THR A 25 5.04 2.19 23.79
C THR A 25 5.69 2.14 22.39
N VAL A 26 6.80 2.85 22.20
CA VAL A 26 7.57 2.82 20.95
C VAL A 26 7.97 1.38 20.59
N GLU A 27 8.36 0.59 21.60
CA GLU A 27 8.78 -0.80 21.42
C GLU A 27 7.61 -1.72 21.06
N GLU A 28 6.45 -1.57 21.69
CA GLU A 28 5.24 -2.29 21.34
C GLU A 28 4.74 -1.94 19.92
N ARG A 29 4.88 -0.67 19.50
CA ARG A 29 4.56 -0.25 18.12
C ARG A 29 5.51 -0.84 17.10
N ARG A 30 6.80 -0.95 17.44
CA ARG A 30 7.80 -1.61 16.60
C ARG A 30 7.52 -3.11 16.48
N SER A 31 7.25 -3.78 17.60
CA SER A 31 6.96 -5.24 17.65
C SER A 31 5.70 -5.64 16.85
N ALA A 32 4.75 -4.72 16.69
CA ALA A 32 3.52 -4.95 15.91
C ALA A 32 3.72 -4.90 14.38
N CYS A 33 4.87 -4.43 13.89
CA CYS A 33 5.16 -4.36 12.44
C CYS A 33 6.17 -5.45 12.08
N PRO A 34 5.84 -6.41 11.21
CA PRO A 34 6.79 -7.44 10.80
C PRO A 34 7.93 -6.84 9.98
N GLY A 35 9.12 -7.34 10.20
CA GLY A 35 10.35 -7.09 9.45
C GLY A 35 11.06 -8.40 9.16
N LEU A 36 12.30 -8.33 8.67
CA LEU A 36 13.16 -9.49 8.47
C LEU A 36 13.69 -10.03 9.81
N PHE A 37 14.24 -9.15 10.66
CA PHE A 37 14.82 -9.52 11.94
C PHE A 37 13.82 -9.56 13.10
N ARG A 38 12.68 -8.95 12.92
CA ARG A 38 11.59 -8.91 13.90
C ARG A 38 10.31 -9.43 13.27
N MET A 39 10.08 -10.72 13.43
CA MET A 39 8.89 -11.36 12.93
C MET A 39 7.71 -11.13 13.89
N SER A 40 6.55 -10.77 13.36
CA SER A 40 5.34 -10.57 14.16
C SER A 40 4.56 -11.87 14.27
N LYS A 41 4.12 -12.20 15.49
CA LYS A 41 3.26 -13.37 15.73
C LYS A 41 1.90 -13.20 15.04
N ALA A 42 1.43 -14.25 14.41
CA ALA A 42 0.12 -14.35 13.78
C ALA A 42 -0.55 -15.67 14.14
N ARG A 43 -1.80 -15.87 13.70
CA ARG A 43 -2.56 -17.09 14.03
C ARG A 43 -1.96 -18.34 13.38
N ASP A 44 -1.40 -18.18 12.19
CA ASP A 44 -0.83 -19.24 11.35
C ASP A 44 0.68 -19.44 11.56
N GLY A 45 1.30 -18.75 12.52
CA GLY A 45 2.73 -18.74 12.79
C GLY A 45 3.28 -17.32 12.79
N ALA A 46 4.60 -17.15 12.69
CA ALA A 46 5.18 -15.81 12.59
C ALA A 46 5.14 -15.30 11.14
N ILE A 47 5.22 -13.97 10.97
CA ILE A 47 5.27 -13.29 9.67
C ILE A 47 6.66 -12.69 9.50
N CYS A 48 7.38 -13.12 8.46
CA CYS A 48 8.60 -12.47 7.99
C CYS A 48 8.27 -11.54 6.83
N ARG A 49 8.60 -10.25 6.94
CA ARG A 49 8.44 -9.30 5.85
C ARG A 49 9.76 -9.07 5.14
N VAL A 50 9.78 -9.41 3.87
CA VAL A 50 10.89 -9.14 2.95
C VAL A 50 10.62 -7.80 2.27
N LYS A 51 11.32 -6.75 2.69
CA LYS A 51 11.18 -5.43 2.09
C LYS A 51 12.00 -5.34 0.81
N LEU A 52 11.36 -4.94 -0.26
CA LEU A 52 11.94 -4.77 -1.58
C LEU A 52 12.19 -3.28 -1.86
N ALA A 53 13.30 -2.95 -2.49
CA ALA A 53 13.52 -1.62 -3.02
C ALA A 53 12.55 -1.41 -4.20
N PHE A 54 11.53 -0.57 -4.01
CA PHE A 54 10.53 -0.22 -5.03
C PHE A 54 9.77 -1.41 -5.64
N GLY A 55 9.71 -2.52 -4.91
CA GLY A 55 9.09 -3.76 -5.39
C GLY A 55 9.99 -4.66 -6.24
N ASP A 56 11.22 -4.25 -6.54
CA ASP A 56 12.13 -4.99 -7.41
C ASP A 56 12.59 -6.31 -6.79
N LEU A 57 12.58 -7.36 -7.61
CA LEU A 57 12.96 -8.71 -7.24
C LEU A 57 13.60 -9.39 -8.47
N SER A 58 14.81 -9.93 -8.34
CA SER A 58 15.37 -10.76 -9.40
C SER A 58 14.76 -12.15 -9.40
N SER A 59 14.87 -12.87 -10.53
CA SER A 59 14.41 -14.26 -10.61
C SER A 59 15.10 -15.17 -9.60
N ASP A 60 16.41 -14.97 -9.33
CA ASP A 60 17.14 -15.73 -8.30
C ASP A 60 16.61 -15.40 -6.90
N GLN A 61 16.37 -14.13 -6.60
CA GLN A 61 15.76 -13.73 -5.34
C GLN A 61 14.35 -14.30 -5.16
N ALA A 62 13.55 -14.33 -6.23
CA ALA A 62 12.22 -14.94 -6.21
C ALA A 62 12.28 -16.43 -5.85
N ARG A 63 13.22 -17.18 -6.44
CA ARG A 63 13.47 -18.59 -6.10
C ARG A 63 13.88 -18.76 -4.63
N ARG A 64 14.73 -17.85 -4.09
CA ARG A 64 15.13 -17.88 -2.68
C ARG A 64 13.98 -17.60 -1.73
N VAL A 65 13.10 -16.64 -2.07
CA VAL A 65 11.87 -16.40 -1.29
C VAL A 65 10.95 -17.60 -1.32
N ALA A 66 10.78 -18.23 -2.50
CA ALA A 66 9.98 -19.46 -2.64
C ALA A 66 10.55 -20.61 -1.78
N ASP A 67 11.87 -20.86 -1.84
CA ASP A 67 12.55 -21.85 -0.99
C ASP A 67 12.37 -21.53 0.50
N ALA A 68 12.52 -20.26 0.90
CA ALA A 68 12.31 -19.84 2.27
C ALA A 68 10.87 -20.11 2.77
N ALA A 69 9.87 -19.78 1.95
CA ALA A 69 8.46 -20.02 2.29
C ALA A 69 8.13 -21.52 2.38
N GLN A 70 8.68 -22.32 1.49
CA GLN A 70 8.52 -23.78 1.47
C GLN A 70 9.16 -24.45 2.70
N ARG A 71 10.40 -24.05 3.02
CA ARG A 71 11.20 -24.73 4.06
C ARG A 71 10.86 -24.26 5.47
N PHE A 72 10.54 -23.00 5.66
CA PHE A 72 10.44 -22.38 6.98
C PHE A 72 9.04 -21.83 7.31
N GLY A 73 8.24 -21.51 6.29
CA GLY A 73 6.87 -21.03 6.42
C GLY A 73 5.80 -22.12 6.27
N ASN A 74 4.57 -21.68 6.03
CA ASN A 74 3.42 -22.54 5.70
C ASN A 74 3.12 -22.63 4.19
N GLY A 75 4.04 -22.15 3.34
CA GLY A 75 3.86 -22.11 1.89
C GLY A 75 3.01 -20.94 1.38
N THR A 76 2.66 -19.97 2.21
CA THR A 76 1.94 -18.76 1.79
C THR A 76 2.88 -17.57 1.70
N ILE A 77 2.86 -16.88 0.56
CA ILE A 77 3.55 -15.63 0.31
C ILE A 77 2.49 -14.59 -0.03
N GLU A 78 2.50 -13.43 0.64
CA GLU A 78 1.57 -12.34 0.37
C GLU A 78 2.32 -11.12 -0.20
N ILE A 79 1.80 -10.55 -1.29
CA ILE A 79 2.24 -9.25 -1.80
C ILE A 79 1.54 -8.18 -0.98
N THR A 80 2.28 -7.17 -0.51
CA THR A 80 1.73 -6.14 0.37
C THR A 80 1.36 -4.86 -0.40
N ASN A 81 0.53 -4.02 0.23
CA ASN A 81 0.21 -2.68 -0.29
C ASN A 81 1.38 -1.68 -0.30
N ARG A 82 2.59 -2.13 0.00
CA ARG A 82 3.85 -1.39 -0.14
C ARG A 82 4.85 -2.10 -1.06
N ALA A 83 4.34 -2.92 -1.97
CA ALA A 83 5.14 -3.68 -2.93
C ALA A 83 6.22 -4.57 -2.28
N ASN A 84 6.00 -5.04 -1.05
CA ASN A 84 6.87 -5.98 -0.35
C ASN A 84 6.28 -7.39 -0.37
N LEU A 85 7.07 -8.39 0.02
CA LEU A 85 6.59 -9.75 0.24
C LEU A 85 6.49 -10.08 1.73
N GLN A 86 5.56 -10.95 2.09
CA GLN A 86 5.46 -11.54 3.42
C GLN A 86 5.46 -13.06 3.31
N ILE A 87 6.40 -13.71 3.97
CA ILE A 87 6.39 -15.16 4.19
C ILE A 87 5.57 -15.41 5.45
N ARG A 88 4.53 -16.21 5.33
CA ARG A 88 3.60 -16.51 6.41
C ARG A 88 3.88 -17.86 7.07
N GLY A 89 3.36 -17.98 8.29
CA GLY A 89 3.42 -19.25 9.02
C GLY A 89 4.83 -19.72 9.34
N VAL A 90 5.76 -18.79 9.56
CA VAL A 90 7.14 -19.11 9.95
C VAL A 90 7.08 -19.89 11.26
N ARG A 91 7.68 -21.07 11.23
CA ARG A 91 7.66 -22.00 12.37
C ARG A 91 8.64 -21.55 13.45
N PRO A 92 8.34 -21.81 14.72
CA PRO A 92 9.28 -21.59 15.81
C PRO A 92 10.63 -22.24 15.51
N ASP A 93 11.71 -21.61 15.97
CA ASP A 93 13.11 -22.04 15.84
C ASP A 93 13.64 -22.13 14.41
N THR A 94 12.87 -21.61 13.41
CA THR A 94 13.32 -21.52 12.01
C THR A 94 13.63 -20.10 11.55
N GLU A 95 13.49 -19.10 12.41
CA GLU A 95 13.71 -17.68 12.09
C GLU A 95 15.16 -17.44 11.62
N ASN A 96 16.16 -17.93 12.36
CA ASN A 96 17.56 -17.70 12.03
C ASN A 96 17.99 -18.29 10.68
N PRO A 97 17.70 -19.57 10.34
CA PRO A 97 18.02 -20.10 9.03
C PRO A 97 17.21 -19.44 7.89
N LEU A 98 15.97 -18.97 8.15
CA LEU A 98 15.22 -18.19 7.17
C LEU A 98 15.89 -16.84 6.92
N ILE A 99 16.27 -16.10 7.97
CA ILE A 99 16.97 -14.83 7.86
C ILE A 99 18.29 -15.01 7.09
N ALA A 100 19.10 -16.03 7.45
CA ALA A 100 20.36 -16.28 6.78
C ALA A 100 20.18 -16.52 5.27
N LEU A 101 19.18 -17.32 4.87
CA LEU A 101 18.88 -17.60 3.46
C LEU A 101 18.47 -16.33 2.69
N LEU A 102 17.69 -15.45 3.31
CA LEU A 102 17.26 -14.19 2.66
C LEU A 102 18.40 -13.16 2.60
N LEU A 103 19.27 -13.10 3.61
CA LEU A 103 20.47 -12.25 3.60
C LEU A 103 21.46 -12.69 2.52
N ASP A 104 21.70 -14.00 2.38
CA ASP A 104 22.54 -14.58 1.33
C ASP A 104 22.03 -14.24 -0.09
N ALA A 105 20.70 -14.09 -0.22
CA ALA A 105 20.05 -13.64 -1.47
C ALA A 105 20.10 -12.11 -1.69
N GLY A 106 20.74 -11.34 -0.80
CA GLY A 106 20.78 -9.88 -0.88
C GLY A 106 19.43 -9.19 -0.59
N LEU A 107 18.52 -9.86 0.13
CA LEU A 107 17.20 -9.35 0.48
C LEU A 107 17.15 -8.66 1.85
N GLY A 108 18.30 -8.51 2.50
CA GLY A 108 18.43 -7.81 3.77
C GLY A 108 18.56 -6.29 3.64
N PRO A 109 18.54 -5.59 4.78
CA PRO A 109 18.91 -4.18 4.85
C PRO A 109 20.43 -3.99 4.81
N LEU A 110 20.87 -2.73 4.59
CA LEU A 110 22.29 -2.36 4.67
C LEU A 110 22.85 -2.46 6.10
N THR A 111 21.99 -2.28 7.10
CA THR A 111 22.30 -2.40 8.53
C THR A 111 21.12 -3.06 9.24
N ASP A 112 21.36 -3.75 10.36
CA ASP A 112 20.32 -4.48 11.08
C ASP A 112 19.13 -3.59 11.49
N ARG A 113 19.40 -2.36 11.95
CA ARG A 113 18.37 -1.38 12.32
C ARG A 113 17.70 -0.72 11.12
N GLY A 114 18.36 -0.74 9.95
CA GLY A 114 17.84 -0.17 8.71
C GLY A 114 16.61 -0.89 8.17
N ASP A 115 16.33 -2.12 8.61
CA ASP A 115 15.16 -2.86 8.12
C ASP A 115 13.83 -2.14 8.37
N ASP A 116 13.67 -1.51 9.52
CA ASP A 116 12.43 -0.84 9.90
C ASP A 116 12.08 0.37 9.02
N VAL A 117 13.09 1.08 8.52
CA VAL A 117 12.93 2.40 7.90
C VAL A 117 12.92 2.38 6.36
N ARG A 118 13.04 1.22 5.73
CA ARG A 118 13.00 1.06 4.27
C ARG A 118 11.57 1.22 3.71
N ASN A 119 10.94 2.40 3.88
CA ASN A 119 9.56 2.65 3.49
C ASN A 119 9.47 3.87 2.56
N VAL A 120 10.22 3.84 1.46
CA VAL A 120 10.11 4.79 0.35
C VAL A 120 9.31 4.14 -0.77
N MET A 121 8.31 4.84 -1.28
CA MET A 121 7.49 4.39 -2.40
C MET A 121 7.68 5.32 -3.59
N ILE A 122 7.82 4.70 -4.77
CA ILE A 122 7.79 5.38 -6.08
C ILE A 122 6.82 4.62 -6.98
N SER A 123 6.54 5.16 -8.16
CA SER A 123 5.79 4.43 -9.18
C SER A 123 6.50 3.13 -9.56
N PRO A 124 5.78 1.99 -9.74
CA PRO A 124 6.39 0.76 -10.24
C PRO A 124 6.87 0.85 -11.69
N ILE A 125 6.56 1.93 -12.40
CA ILE A 125 7.04 2.21 -13.76
C ILE A 125 7.91 3.49 -13.81
N ALA A 126 8.44 3.94 -12.67
CA ALA A 126 9.30 5.13 -12.60
C ALA A 126 10.45 5.06 -13.61
N GLY A 127 10.69 6.17 -14.31
CA GLY A 127 11.73 6.31 -15.33
C GLY A 127 11.42 5.64 -16.68
N ALA A 128 10.18 5.15 -16.87
CA ALA A 128 9.78 4.53 -18.15
C ALA A 128 9.32 5.54 -19.21
N TYR A 129 8.95 6.76 -18.80
CA TYR A 129 8.34 7.76 -19.67
C TYR A 129 9.07 9.10 -19.57
N SER A 130 9.23 9.79 -20.70
CA SER A 130 9.88 11.10 -20.78
C SER A 130 8.99 12.26 -20.30
N ASP A 131 7.69 12.02 -20.15
CA ASP A 131 6.70 12.97 -19.64
C ASP A 131 6.51 12.87 -18.11
N SER A 132 7.40 12.15 -17.44
CA SER A 132 7.49 12.02 -15.98
C SER A 132 8.89 12.31 -15.48
N VAL A 133 9.03 12.58 -14.18
CA VAL A 133 10.34 12.76 -13.54
C VAL A 133 10.88 11.40 -13.12
N ASP A 134 12.09 11.05 -13.57
CA ASP A 134 12.74 9.84 -13.08
C ASP A 134 13.22 10.02 -11.63
N VAL A 135 12.45 9.49 -10.71
CA VAL A 135 12.71 9.58 -9.27
C VAL A 135 13.51 8.41 -8.69
N ARG A 136 13.97 7.46 -9.51
CA ARG A 136 14.67 6.24 -9.04
C ARG A 136 15.99 6.57 -8.33
N THR A 137 16.75 7.51 -8.84
CA THR A 137 18.02 7.93 -8.22
C THR A 137 17.77 8.59 -6.87
N LEU A 138 16.84 9.54 -6.77
CA LEU A 138 16.45 10.18 -5.52
C LEU A 138 15.94 9.16 -4.50
N GLY A 139 15.06 8.25 -4.94
CA GLY A 139 14.53 7.18 -4.09
C GLY A 139 15.64 6.28 -3.54
N SER A 140 16.62 5.89 -4.37
CA SER A 140 17.74 5.04 -3.98
C SER A 140 18.68 5.73 -2.98
N GLN A 141 19.00 6.99 -3.21
CA GLN A 141 19.78 7.81 -2.27
C GLN A 141 19.09 7.91 -0.92
N LEU A 142 17.78 8.16 -0.92
CA LEU A 142 16.98 8.25 0.30
C LEU A 142 16.91 6.90 1.04
N LEU A 143 16.71 5.78 0.34
CA LEU A 143 16.76 4.44 0.95
C LEU A 143 18.12 4.15 1.58
N GLY A 144 19.21 4.59 0.95
CA GLY A 144 20.55 4.51 1.50
C GLY A 144 20.69 5.32 2.79
N ALA A 145 20.32 6.59 2.75
CA ALA A 145 20.40 7.51 3.91
C ALA A 145 19.57 7.01 5.10
N LEU A 146 18.33 6.56 4.86
CA LEU A 146 17.47 6.01 5.92
C LEU A 146 18.10 4.81 6.64
N GLN A 147 18.82 3.95 5.92
CA GLN A 147 19.42 2.75 6.48
C GLN A 147 20.76 2.99 7.15
N THR A 148 21.55 3.96 6.71
CA THR A 148 22.91 4.20 7.18
C THR A 148 22.99 5.29 8.26
N ASN A 149 22.07 6.24 8.29
CA ASN A 149 22.02 7.26 9.32
C ASN A 149 21.34 6.71 10.60
N SER A 150 22.10 6.63 11.69
CA SER A 150 21.63 6.10 12.98
C SER A 150 20.46 6.88 13.56
N SER A 151 20.36 8.18 13.30
CA SER A 151 19.24 9.01 13.74
C SER A 151 17.94 8.62 13.02
N TYR A 152 18.01 8.34 11.72
CA TYR A 152 16.82 7.92 10.96
C TYR A 152 16.34 6.51 11.31
N GLN A 153 17.24 5.64 11.79
CA GLN A 153 16.88 4.31 12.29
C GLN A 153 15.99 4.35 13.56
N THR A 154 15.84 5.52 14.19
CA THR A 154 14.90 5.73 15.30
C THR A 154 13.46 5.92 14.83
N LEU A 155 13.23 6.24 13.55
CA LEU A 155 11.91 6.45 12.97
C LEU A 155 11.01 5.21 13.16
N SER A 156 9.72 5.45 13.22
CA SER A 156 8.72 4.38 13.31
C SER A 156 8.75 3.48 12.06
N PRO A 157 8.59 2.15 12.19
CA PRO A 157 8.39 1.26 11.04
C PRO A 157 7.18 1.60 10.16
N LYS A 158 6.31 2.50 10.62
CA LYS A 158 5.17 3.01 9.87
C LYS A 158 5.47 4.32 9.15
N PHE A 159 6.57 4.99 9.46
CA PHE A 159 6.98 6.21 8.77
C PHE A 159 7.24 5.88 7.30
N SER A 160 6.69 6.67 6.40
CA SER A 160 6.79 6.38 4.95
C SER A 160 6.81 7.65 4.12
N ILE A 161 7.52 7.58 3.00
CA ILE A 161 7.73 8.68 2.06
C ILE A 161 7.27 8.22 0.68
N LEU A 162 6.48 9.05 -0.01
CA LEU A 162 6.13 8.90 -1.42
C LEU A 162 6.96 9.89 -2.24
N ILE A 163 7.60 9.41 -3.29
CA ILE A 163 8.20 10.24 -4.32
C ILE A 163 7.51 9.88 -5.64
N ASP A 164 6.53 10.67 -6.01
CA ASP A 164 5.76 10.50 -7.25
C ASP A 164 6.52 11.18 -8.40
N GLY A 165 6.69 10.48 -9.50
CA GLY A 165 7.30 11.02 -10.72
C GLY A 165 6.28 11.61 -11.70
N GLY A 166 4.98 11.51 -11.41
CA GLY A 166 3.91 12.01 -12.29
C GLY A 166 3.31 10.94 -13.20
N GLU A 167 3.76 9.70 -13.12
CA GLU A 167 3.33 8.60 -14.00
C GLU A 167 1.83 8.31 -13.88
N SER A 168 1.26 7.76 -14.94
CA SER A 168 -0.14 7.32 -14.96
C SER A 168 -0.39 6.08 -14.10
N VAL A 169 0.64 5.30 -13.79
CA VAL A 169 0.62 4.16 -12.86
C VAL A 169 1.30 4.59 -11.56
N ALA A 170 0.55 5.21 -10.66
CA ALA A 170 1.06 5.69 -9.38
C ALA A 170 0.04 5.45 -8.27
N ILE A 171 0.51 5.16 -7.06
CA ILE A 171 -0.35 5.00 -5.89
C ILE A 171 -0.36 6.30 -5.07
N VAL A 172 -1.12 7.27 -5.52
CA VAL A 172 -1.22 8.58 -4.87
C VAL A 172 -2.34 8.67 -3.84
N ASP A 173 -3.17 7.65 -3.70
CA ASP A 173 -4.26 7.55 -2.71
C ASP A 173 -3.84 6.88 -1.38
N HIS A 174 -2.57 6.45 -1.26
CA HIS A 174 -2.03 5.87 -0.04
C HIS A 174 -1.40 6.97 0.84
N PRO A 175 -1.88 7.20 2.09
CA PRO A 175 -1.33 8.26 2.94
C PRO A 175 0.11 7.99 3.39
N HIS A 176 0.96 9.00 3.26
CA HIS A 176 2.36 9.00 3.68
C HIS A 176 2.65 10.08 4.72
N ASP A 177 3.78 9.98 5.41
CA ASP A 177 4.23 11.05 6.33
C ASP A 177 4.72 12.26 5.54
N LEU A 178 5.41 12.02 4.43
CA LEU A 178 5.86 13.02 3.46
C LEU A 178 5.56 12.51 2.06
N TRP A 179 5.08 13.40 1.19
CA TRP A 179 4.94 13.12 -0.22
C TRP A 179 5.51 14.26 -1.07
N LEU A 180 6.11 13.90 -2.18
CA LEU A 180 6.53 14.80 -3.26
C LEU A 180 5.81 14.37 -4.54
N SER A 181 5.30 15.34 -5.32
CA SER A 181 4.64 15.08 -6.61
C SER A 181 5.00 16.20 -7.60
N PRO A 182 5.31 15.91 -8.87
CA PRO A 182 5.88 16.89 -9.77
C PRO A 182 4.84 17.91 -10.22
N ILE A 183 5.33 19.11 -10.41
CA ILE A 183 4.68 20.22 -11.12
C ILE A 183 5.58 20.66 -12.26
N ASP A 184 5.03 21.36 -13.24
CA ASP A 184 5.78 21.92 -14.36
C ASP A 184 6.59 20.86 -15.15
N LEU A 185 6.01 19.70 -15.41
CA LEU A 185 6.66 18.61 -16.15
C LEU A 185 7.18 19.01 -17.53
N GLU A 186 6.61 20.07 -18.12
CA GLU A 186 7.02 20.63 -19.42
C GLU A 186 8.31 21.48 -19.35
N ARG A 187 8.79 21.79 -18.14
CA ARG A 187 10.02 22.59 -17.95
C ARG A 187 11.27 21.72 -17.97
N ASN A 188 12.39 22.27 -18.43
CA ASN A 188 13.70 21.60 -18.37
C ASN A 188 14.17 21.25 -16.95
N ALA A 189 13.61 21.90 -15.93
CA ALA A 189 13.86 21.65 -14.51
C ALA A 189 12.51 21.59 -13.78
N PRO A 190 11.85 20.44 -13.73
CA PRO A 190 10.60 20.30 -13.01
C PRO A 190 10.81 20.51 -11.51
N ARG A 191 9.76 20.97 -10.83
CA ARG A 191 9.71 21.11 -9.37
C ARG A 191 8.78 20.04 -8.80
N PHE A 192 8.94 19.74 -7.54
CA PHE A 192 7.98 18.96 -6.78
C PHE A 192 7.11 19.88 -5.91
N ALA A 193 5.81 19.72 -5.96
CA ALA A 193 4.94 20.09 -4.86
C ALA A 193 5.14 19.07 -3.73
N PHE A 194 4.99 19.50 -2.48
CA PHE A 194 5.10 18.63 -1.33
C PHE A 194 3.99 18.84 -0.31
N GLY A 195 3.74 17.82 0.47
CA GLY A 195 2.88 17.89 1.63
C GLY A 195 3.24 16.85 2.68
N VAL A 196 2.69 17.03 3.86
CA VAL A 196 2.94 16.17 5.02
C VAL A 196 1.64 15.55 5.53
N ALA A 197 1.75 14.32 6.06
CA ALA A 197 0.64 13.62 6.73
C ALA A 197 -0.61 13.37 5.86
N GLY A 198 -0.44 13.04 4.57
CA GLY A 198 -1.56 12.84 3.66
C GLY A 198 -1.17 12.27 2.30
N VAL A 199 -1.88 12.72 1.29
CA VAL A 199 -1.74 12.35 -0.12
C VAL A 199 -1.62 13.61 -0.98
N PRO A 200 -1.04 13.54 -2.19
CA PRO A 200 -1.13 14.63 -3.16
C PRO A 200 -2.60 14.98 -3.46
N PRO A 201 -2.98 16.28 -3.52
CA PRO A 201 -4.34 16.67 -3.82
C PRO A 201 -4.73 16.28 -5.25
N THR A 202 -5.86 15.61 -5.42
CA THR A 202 -6.41 15.21 -6.72
C THR A 202 -7.76 15.89 -7.02
N THR A 203 -8.42 16.41 -5.99
CA THR A 203 -9.69 17.11 -6.08
C THR A 203 -9.64 18.48 -5.40
N ALA A 204 -10.66 19.32 -5.63
CA ALA A 204 -10.74 20.63 -5.00
C ALA A 204 -10.95 20.58 -3.49
N ASP A 205 -11.50 19.47 -2.98
CA ASP A 205 -11.77 19.27 -1.55
C ASP A 205 -10.54 18.78 -0.77
N ASP A 206 -9.46 18.36 -1.48
CA ASP A 206 -8.24 17.89 -0.85
C ASP A 206 -7.42 19.07 -0.28
N GLN A 207 -6.67 18.81 0.79
CA GLN A 207 -5.76 19.79 1.36
C GLN A 207 -4.70 20.18 0.32
N PRO A 208 -4.48 21.48 0.08
CA PRO A 208 -3.48 21.94 -0.89
C PRO A 208 -2.06 21.54 -0.47
N ALA A 209 -1.15 21.49 -1.43
CA ALA A 209 0.26 21.32 -1.15
C ALA A 209 0.82 22.48 -0.32
N LEU A 210 1.83 22.21 0.52
CA LEU A 210 2.42 23.20 1.43
C LEU A 210 3.44 24.12 0.74
N GLY A 211 4.05 23.65 -0.35
CA GLY A 211 5.09 24.41 -1.04
C GLY A 211 5.72 23.61 -2.18
N THR A 212 6.82 24.15 -2.72
CA THR A 212 7.57 23.53 -3.83
C THR A 212 9.05 23.43 -3.51
N VAL A 213 9.70 22.43 -4.11
CA VAL A 213 11.14 22.25 -4.10
C VAL A 213 11.60 21.83 -5.50
N THR A 214 12.78 22.30 -5.94
CA THR A 214 13.39 21.85 -7.20
C THR A 214 13.87 20.40 -7.08
N THR A 215 13.95 19.71 -8.22
CA THR A 215 14.49 18.33 -8.25
C THR A 215 15.92 18.26 -7.72
N GLU A 216 16.73 19.30 -7.94
CA GLU A 216 18.10 19.40 -7.45
C GLU A 216 18.19 19.43 -5.92
N HIS A 217 17.28 20.12 -5.26
CA HIS A 217 17.26 20.26 -3.80
C HIS A 217 16.38 19.23 -3.09
N ALA A 218 15.76 18.30 -3.83
CA ALA A 218 14.77 17.37 -3.26
C ALA A 218 15.36 16.44 -2.19
N PHE A 219 16.60 15.98 -2.35
CA PHE A 219 17.26 15.14 -1.35
C PHE A 219 17.51 15.90 -0.05
N ASP A 220 18.16 17.07 -0.12
CA ASP A 220 18.46 17.90 1.05
C ASP A 220 17.17 18.37 1.75
N PHE A 221 16.15 18.67 0.96
CA PHE A 221 14.82 19.00 1.46
C PHE A 221 14.22 17.86 2.30
N ILE A 222 14.20 16.64 1.76
CA ILE A 222 13.65 15.48 2.47
C ILE A 222 14.45 15.20 3.75
N THR A 223 15.77 15.21 3.67
CA THR A 223 16.63 14.95 4.84
C THR A 223 16.49 16.03 5.91
N THR A 224 16.32 17.30 5.53
CA THR A 224 16.03 18.38 6.47
C THR A 224 14.71 18.15 7.22
N ILE A 225 13.67 17.66 6.55
CA ILE A 225 12.40 17.29 7.21
C ILE A 225 12.59 16.12 8.16
N LEU A 226 13.37 15.12 7.77
CA LEU A 226 13.68 13.98 8.64
C LEU A 226 14.45 14.42 9.89
N ASP A 227 15.44 15.31 9.75
CA ASP A 227 16.20 15.86 10.87
C ASP A 227 15.30 16.64 11.81
N LEU A 228 14.45 17.53 11.28
CA LEU A 228 13.45 18.28 12.07
C LEU A 228 12.54 17.32 12.86
N PHE A 229 12.05 16.25 12.23
CA PHE A 229 11.16 15.31 12.89
C PHE A 229 11.90 14.47 13.94
N VAL A 230 13.10 14.02 13.66
CA VAL A 230 13.91 13.24 14.62
C VAL A 230 14.23 14.09 15.85
N GLU A 231 14.66 15.34 15.67
CA GLU A 231 14.94 16.27 16.78
C GLU A 231 13.69 16.54 17.63
N TRP A 232 12.56 16.87 16.98
CA TRP A 232 11.29 17.08 17.68
C TRP A 232 10.87 15.81 18.44
N ASN A 233 11.09 14.64 17.87
CA ASN A 233 10.72 13.35 18.47
C ASN A 233 11.54 13.00 19.72
N LEU A 234 12.70 13.62 19.94
CA LEU A 234 13.48 13.44 21.19
C LEU A 234 12.69 13.88 22.44
N THR A 235 11.85 14.90 22.30
CA THR A 235 10.98 15.40 23.38
C THR A 235 9.55 14.83 23.32
N HIS A 236 9.22 14.07 22.24
CA HIS A 236 7.91 13.46 22.01
C HIS A 236 8.06 11.97 21.60
N PRO A 237 8.66 11.12 22.44
CA PRO A 237 9.04 9.75 22.05
C PRO A 237 7.83 8.84 21.73
N GLU A 238 6.64 9.19 22.20
CA GLU A 238 5.39 8.50 21.89
C GLU A 238 4.87 8.80 20.47
N ALA A 239 5.34 9.89 19.84
CA ALA A 239 4.91 10.29 18.52
C ALA A 239 5.60 9.45 17.43
N ALA A 240 4.81 8.73 16.62
CA ALA A 240 5.34 7.80 15.63
C ALA A 240 5.25 8.32 14.18
N ARG A 241 4.61 9.46 13.95
CA ARG A 241 4.25 9.96 12.62
C ARG A 241 4.41 11.47 12.54
N LEU A 242 4.79 11.98 11.37
CA LEU A 242 4.98 13.41 11.12
C LEU A 242 3.71 14.24 11.41
N ARG A 243 2.52 13.65 11.20
CA ARG A 243 1.24 14.30 11.57
C ARG A 243 1.15 14.74 13.02
N HIS A 244 1.83 14.08 13.95
CA HIS A 244 1.82 14.46 15.37
C HIS A 244 2.61 15.74 15.57
N MET A 245 3.75 15.89 14.91
CA MET A 245 4.53 17.11 14.90
C MET A 245 3.75 18.28 14.27
N ILE A 246 3.05 18.03 13.15
CA ILE A 246 2.21 19.06 12.52
C ILE A 246 1.02 19.45 13.40
N ALA A 247 0.41 18.50 14.11
CA ALA A 247 -0.68 18.78 15.03
C ALA A 247 -0.21 19.61 16.25
N ASP A 248 1.04 19.41 16.69
CA ASP A 248 1.64 20.11 17.82
C ASP A 248 2.04 21.56 17.45
N MET A 249 2.80 21.75 16.39
CA MET A 249 3.37 23.07 16.06
C MET A 249 2.61 23.86 15.00
N GLY A 250 1.74 23.22 14.23
CA GLY A 250 1.05 23.81 13.07
C GLY A 250 1.88 23.80 11.80
N ALA A 251 1.20 23.74 10.64
CA ALA A 251 1.86 23.67 9.34
C ALA A 251 2.67 24.93 9.00
N GLU A 252 2.21 26.12 9.36
CA GLU A 252 2.92 27.38 9.10
C GLU A 252 4.27 27.42 9.81
N ARG A 253 4.28 27.14 11.11
CA ARG A 253 5.52 27.13 11.91
C ARG A 253 6.47 26.03 11.47
N PHE A 254 5.94 24.87 11.04
CA PHE A 254 6.75 23.81 10.44
C PHE A 254 7.48 24.31 9.19
N VAL A 255 6.76 24.98 8.28
CA VAL A 255 7.37 25.53 7.06
C VAL A 255 8.35 26.64 7.36
N ASP A 256 8.08 27.53 8.35
CA ASP A 256 9.05 28.56 8.81
C ASP A 256 10.37 27.93 9.26
N GLN A 257 10.32 26.88 10.09
CA GLN A 257 11.52 26.19 10.56
C GLN A 257 12.24 25.45 9.42
N LEU A 258 11.49 24.87 8.49
CA LEU A 258 12.05 24.21 7.32
C LEU A 258 12.81 25.22 6.43
N GLU A 259 12.20 26.34 6.08
CA GLU A 259 12.83 27.42 5.28
C GLU A 259 14.07 28.01 5.96
N LEU A 260 14.02 28.19 7.28
CA LEU A 260 15.18 28.64 8.07
C LEU A 260 16.38 27.69 7.93
N ARG A 261 16.13 26.36 7.96
CA ARG A 261 17.21 25.37 7.85
C ARG A 261 17.73 25.18 6.42
N LEU A 262 16.82 25.24 5.46
CA LEU A 262 17.17 25.12 4.04
C LEU A 262 17.91 26.35 3.53
N GLY A 263 17.69 27.54 4.10
CA GLY A 263 18.23 28.79 3.61
C GLY A 263 17.55 29.34 2.34
N PHE A 264 16.44 28.73 1.93
CA PHE A 264 15.61 29.17 0.80
C PHE A 264 14.12 28.96 1.10
N GLN A 265 13.26 29.67 0.37
CA GLN A 265 11.82 29.60 0.53
C GLN A 265 11.24 28.42 -0.26
N VAL A 266 10.28 27.71 0.36
CA VAL A 266 9.54 26.61 -0.27
C VAL A 266 8.07 26.94 -0.47
N ARG A 267 7.53 27.98 0.19
CA ARG A 267 6.13 28.41 0.00
C ARG A 267 5.90 28.89 -1.42
N SER A 268 4.80 28.50 -2.01
CA SER A 268 4.38 28.95 -3.34
C SER A 268 2.89 29.25 -3.38
N LYS A 269 2.53 30.45 -3.86
CA LYS A 269 1.14 30.86 -4.07
C LYS A 269 0.48 30.15 -5.26
N GLU A 270 1.27 29.58 -6.15
CA GLU A 270 0.82 28.91 -7.37
C GLU A 270 0.12 27.56 -7.09
N LEU A 271 0.21 27.05 -5.86
CA LEU A 271 -0.27 25.72 -5.51
C LEU A 271 -1.71 25.65 -5.02
N ALA A 272 -2.38 26.78 -4.79
CA ALA A 272 -3.75 26.79 -4.28
C ALA A 272 -4.71 25.95 -5.16
N ASP A 273 -4.52 26.06 -6.50
CA ASP A 273 -5.34 25.38 -7.50
C ASP A 273 -4.64 24.16 -8.13
N TRP A 274 -3.39 23.89 -7.76
CA TRP A 274 -2.68 22.75 -8.32
C TRP A 274 -3.29 21.44 -7.81
N ARG A 275 -3.50 20.52 -8.73
CA ARG A 275 -3.96 19.15 -8.45
C ARG A 275 -3.12 18.16 -9.23
N ARG A 276 -2.75 17.07 -8.57
CA ARG A 276 -2.13 15.93 -9.23
C ARG A 276 -3.17 15.27 -10.16
N ALA A 277 -2.85 15.11 -11.42
CA ALA A 277 -3.71 14.37 -12.34
C ALA A 277 -3.95 12.95 -11.80
N PRO A 278 -5.19 12.47 -11.73
CA PRO A 278 -5.47 11.14 -11.18
C PRO A 278 -4.78 10.06 -11.99
N PRO A 279 -4.17 9.05 -11.33
CA PRO A 279 -3.63 7.89 -12.03
C PRO A 279 -4.73 7.14 -12.79
N ARG A 280 -4.34 6.44 -13.84
CA ARG A 280 -5.27 5.58 -14.58
C ARG A 280 -5.57 4.32 -13.76
N LEU A 281 -6.83 4.12 -13.46
CA LEU A 281 -7.29 2.95 -12.68
C LEU A 281 -6.89 1.64 -13.38
N ASN A 282 -6.36 0.70 -12.61
CA ASN A 282 -5.93 -0.64 -13.05
C ASN A 282 -4.89 -0.65 -14.19
N SER A 283 -4.24 0.48 -14.48
CA SER A 283 -3.24 0.58 -15.55
C SER A 283 -1.94 -0.21 -15.29
N HIS A 284 -1.81 -0.83 -14.12
CA HIS A 284 -0.75 -1.78 -13.80
C HIS A 284 -1.04 -3.21 -14.31
N LEU A 285 -2.18 -3.44 -14.98
CA LEU A 285 -2.59 -4.71 -15.56
C LEU A 285 -2.53 -4.69 -17.08
N GLY A 286 -2.19 -5.82 -17.69
CA GLY A 286 -2.05 -5.96 -19.14
C GLY A 286 -0.69 -5.51 -19.63
N ILE A 287 -0.63 -5.04 -20.87
CA ILE A 287 0.58 -4.60 -21.55
C ILE A 287 0.67 -3.08 -21.50
N LEU A 288 1.75 -2.55 -20.93
CA LEU A 288 2.04 -1.12 -20.83
C LEU A 288 3.33 -0.82 -21.60
N PRO A 289 3.25 -0.32 -22.83
CA PRO A 289 4.45 0.07 -23.59
C PRO A 289 5.26 1.13 -22.82
N ASP A 290 6.59 1.09 -22.90
CA ASP A 290 7.45 2.17 -22.37
C ASP A 290 7.37 3.41 -23.29
N GLY A 291 7.94 4.53 -22.82
CA GLY A 291 7.92 5.79 -23.57
C GLY A 291 8.63 5.73 -24.94
N ASN A 292 9.49 4.73 -25.15
CA ASN A 292 10.20 4.51 -26.42
C ASN A 292 9.48 3.52 -27.36
N GLY A 293 8.48 2.80 -26.85
CA GLY A 293 7.71 1.79 -27.60
C GLY A 293 8.47 0.52 -27.99
N SER A 294 9.73 0.37 -27.53
CA SER A 294 10.55 -0.84 -27.83
C SER A 294 10.33 -1.94 -26.80
N ASN A 295 10.08 -1.57 -25.54
CA ASN A 295 9.79 -2.47 -24.45
C ASN A 295 8.45 -2.12 -23.79
N CYS A 296 8.03 -2.99 -22.90
CA CYS A 296 6.81 -2.80 -22.12
C CYS A 296 6.95 -3.42 -20.74
N PHE A 297 6.02 -3.06 -19.86
CA PHE A 297 5.71 -3.81 -18.67
C PHE A 297 4.52 -4.71 -18.97
N VAL A 298 4.57 -5.94 -18.49
CA VAL A 298 3.44 -6.86 -18.57
C VAL A 298 2.99 -7.19 -17.15
N GLY A 299 1.77 -6.78 -16.79
CA GLY A 299 1.26 -6.85 -15.43
C GLY A 299 0.06 -7.76 -15.27
N ALA A 300 0.05 -8.53 -14.17
CA ALA A 300 -1.08 -9.36 -13.80
C ALA A 300 -1.24 -9.47 -12.28
N MET A 301 -2.49 -9.62 -11.84
CA MET A 301 -2.88 -9.75 -10.45
C MET A 301 -2.78 -11.20 -10.00
N ALA A 302 -2.05 -11.46 -8.93
CA ALA A 302 -2.13 -12.72 -8.22
C ALA A 302 -3.49 -12.80 -7.48
N PRO A 303 -4.18 -13.96 -7.46
CA PRO A 303 -5.46 -14.10 -6.79
C PRO A 303 -5.41 -13.59 -5.34
N LEU A 304 -6.12 -12.51 -5.05
CA LEU A 304 -6.16 -11.83 -3.75
C LEU A 304 -4.78 -11.50 -3.15
N GLY A 305 -3.79 -11.25 -4.01
CA GLY A 305 -2.43 -10.90 -3.61
C GLY A 305 -1.60 -12.04 -3.03
N ARG A 306 -2.01 -13.30 -3.21
CA ARG A 306 -1.31 -14.49 -2.69
C ARG A 306 -0.57 -15.25 -3.78
N LEU A 307 0.62 -15.70 -3.39
CA LEU A 307 1.46 -16.63 -4.14
C LEU A 307 1.74 -17.85 -3.25
N ASP A 308 1.93 -19.00 -3.88
CA ASP A 308 2.60 -20.14 -3.25
C ASP A 308 4.04 -20.26 -3.80
N PRO A 309 4.90 -21.09 -3.18
CA PRO A 309 6.28 -21.24 -3.63
C PRO A 309 6.41 -21.73 -5.07
N GLY A 310 5.52 -22.61 -5.53
CA GLY A 310 5.53 -23.12 -6.91
C GLY A 310 5.22 -22.01 -7.90
N LEU A 311 4.17 -21.22 -7.65
CA LEU A 311 3.81 -20.08 -8.50
C LEU A 311 4.94 -19.03 -8.55
N LEU A 312 5.59 -18.73 -7.41
CA LEU A 312 6.70 -17.77 -7.41
C LEU A 312 7.92 -18.30 -8.16
N GLN A 313 8.20 -19.63 -8.15
CA GLN A 313 9.24 -20.24 -8.98
C GLN A 313 8.92 -20.14 -10.47
N LEU A 314 7.68 -20.43 -10.88
CA LEU A 314 7.22 -20.27 -12.26
C LEU A 314 7.28 -18.81 -12.73
N LEU A 315 6.92 -17.85 -11.86
CA LEU A 315 7.11 -16.43 -12.15
C LEU A 315 8.59 -16.07 -12.36
N ALA A 316 9.50 -16.67 -11.61
CA ALA A 316 10.94 -16.49 -11.82
C ALA A 316 11.41 -17.05 -13.17
N GLU A 317 10.85 -18.19 -13.63
CA GLU A 317 11.11 -18.74 -14.96
C GLU A 317 10.58 -17.81 -16.06
N LEU A 318 9.38 -17.22 -15.90
CA LEU A 318 8.86 -16.23 -16.83
C LEU A 318 9.72 -14.96 -16.87
N ALA A 319 10.25 -14.54 -15.74
CA ALA A 319 11.18 -13.41 -15.70
C ALA A 319 12.49 -13.71 -16.45
N ASP A 320 13.02 -14.92 -16.33
CA ASP A 320 14.18 -15.35 -17.12
C ASP A 320 13.89 -15.37 -18.62
N LYS A 321 12.68 -15.81 -19.00
CA LYS A 321 12.25 -15.93 -20.38
C LYS A 321 11.95 -14.58 -21.05
N HIS A 322 11.29 -13.66 -20.34
CA HIS A 322 10.67 -12.48 -20.95
C HIS A 322 11.21 -11.13 -20.44
N SER A 323 11.81 -11.05 -19.25
CA SER A 323 12.01 -9.80 -18.53
C SER A 323 13.43 -9.61 -17.96
N HIS A 324 14.44 -10.11 -18.69
CA HIS A 324 15.84 -9.99 -18.25
C HIS A 324 16.06 -10.33 -16.77
N ARG A 325 15.39 -11.39 -16.28
CA ARG A 325 15.47 -11.90 -14.90
C ARG A 325 14.90 -10.94 -13.84
N LYS A 326 13.97 -10.06 -14.22
CA LYS A 326 13.38 -9.06 -13.32
C LYS A 326 11.91 -9.34 -13.12
N LEU A 327 11.47 -9.18 -11.87
CA LEU A 327 10.10 -9.11 -11.41
C LEU A 327 9.92 -7.82 -10.62
N ARG A 328 8.71 -7.29 -10.59
CA ARG A 328 8.37 -6.16 -9.72
C ARG A 328 7.03 -6.37 -9.07
N MET A 329 7.03 -6.36 -7.74
CA MET A 329 5.79 -6.35 -6.96
C MET A 329 5.20 -4.95 -6.99
N THR A 330 3.87 -4.84 -6.93
CA THR A 330 3.19 -3.55 -6.93
C THR A 330 2.39 -3.32 -5.65
N PRO A 331 2.08 -2.05 -5.32
CA PRO A 331 1.22 -1.72 -4.18
C PRO A 331 -0.23 -2.22 -4.31
N TRP A 332 -0.66 -2.59 -5.50
CA TRP A 332 -1.97 -3.21 -5.77
C TRP A 332 -1.95 -4.73 -5.64
N GLN A 333 -0.87 -5.31 -5.08
CA GLN A 333 -0.70 -6.76 -4.90
C GLN A 333 -0.61 -7.54 -6.23
N SER A 334 -0.18 -6.87 -7.30
CA SER A 334 0.09 -7.47 -8.61
C SER A 334 1.59 -7.66 -8.85
N VAL A 335 1.91 -8.39 -9.90
CA VAL A 335 3.27 -8.63 -10.39
C VAL A 335 3.42 -7.97 -11.75
N LEU A 336 4.56 -7.31 -11.98
CA LEU A 336 4.98 -6.81 -13.28
C LEU A 336 6.22 -7.57 -13.76
N LEU A 337 6.27 -7.86 -15.05
CA LEU A 337 7.48 -8.21 -15.80
C LEU A 337 7.95 -6.92 -16.49
N PRO A 338 9.00 -6.24 -16.02
CA PRO A 338 9.54 -5.05 -16.67
C PRO A 338 10.42 -5.41 -17.88
N ASP A 339 10.70 -4.43 -18.73
CA ASP A 339 11.64 -4.55 -19.86
C ASP A 339 11.33 -5.71 -20.83
N VAL A 340 10.08 -6.09 -21.00
CA VAL A 340 9.64 -7.10 -21.97
C VAL A 340 9.68 -6.50 -23.38
N CYS A 341 10.34 -7.15 -24.35
CA CYS A 341 10.29 -6.72 -25.74
C CYS A 341 8.84 -6.65 -26.24
N ILE A 342 8.45 -5.54 -26.87
CA ILE A 342 7.06 -5.30 -27.28
C ILE A 342 6.51 -6.41 -28.19
N ASP A 343 7.35 -6.98 -29.08
CA ASP A 343 6.96 -8.08 -29.97
C ASP A 343 6.64 -9.37 -29.21
N ASN A 344 7.15 -9.51 -27.98
CA ASN A 344 6.92 -10.68 -27.13
C ASN A 344 5.88 -10.46 -26.03
N ALA A 345 5.33 -9.27 -25.94
CA ALA A 345 4.42 -8.85 -24.86
C ALA A 345 3.17 -9.74 -24.76
N ALA A 346 2.57 -10.09 -25.91
CA ALA A 346 1.38 -10.96 -25.93
C ALA A 346 1.67 -12.37 -25.40
N ASN A 347 2.86 -12.93 -25.70
CA ASN A 347 3.27 -14.23 -25.20
C ASN A 347 3.52 -14.16 -23.67
N ALA A 348 4.19 -13.11 -23.20
CA ALA A 348 4.43 -12.91 -21.76
C ALA A 348 3.12 -12.77 -20.99
N LEU A 349 2.14 -12.06 -21.55
CA LEU A 349 0.81 -11.92 -20.97
C LEU A 349 0.07 -13.27 -20.90
N ALA A 350 0.06 -14.03 -22.01
CA ALA A 350 -0.56 -15.35 -22.06
C ALA A 350 0.08 -16.34 -21.08
N ASP A 351 1.40 -16.31 -20.94
CA ASP A 351 2.13 -17.12 -19.97
C ASP A 351 1.75 -16.78 -18.51
N LEU A 352 1.61 -15.47 -18.15
CA LEU A 352 1.12 -15.06 -16.84
C LEU A 352 -0.32 -15.54 -16.59
N GLU A 353 -1.20 -15.42 -17.57
CA GLU A 353 -2.60 -15.89 -17.45
C GLU A 353 -2.68 -17.42 -17.34
N ALA A 354 -1.80 -18.16 -18.03
CA ALA A 354 -1.71 -19.62 -17.93
C ALA A 354 -1.29 -20.08 -16.51
N LEU A 355 -0.57 -19.25 -15.76
CA LEU A 355 -0.27 -19.49 -14.33
C LEU A 355 -1.42 -19.12 -13.38
N GLY A 356 -2.57 -18.69 -13.89
CA GLY A 356 -3.74 -18.34 -13.10
C GLY A 356 -3.73 -16.88 -12.59
N LEU A 357 -2.82 -16.02 -13.05
CA LEU A 357 -2.89 -14.59 -12.77
C LEU A 357 -3.93 -13.93 -13.69
N SER A 358 -4.47 -12.79 -13.27
CA SER A 358 -5.48 -12.06 -14.03
C SER A 358 -4.94 -10.73 -14.52
N ALA A 359 -4.82 -10.57 -15.83
CA ALA A 359 -4.39 -9.32 -16.47
C ALA A 359 -5.57 -8.47 -16.99
N ASN A 360 -6.75 -9.04 -17.09
CA ASN A 360 -7.93 -8.33 -17.57
C ASN A 360 -8.64 -7.61 -16.41
N PRO A 361 -8.66 -6.25 -16.37
CA PRO A 361 -9.30 -5.48 -15.31
C PRO A 361 -10.82 -5.63 -15.23
N GLN A 362 -11.45 -6.26 -16.22
CA GLN A 362 -12.89 -6.60 -16.18
C GLN A 362 -13.19 -7.83 -15.34
N LYS A 363 -12.18 -8.66 -15.03
CA LYS A 363 -12.34 -9.80 -14.12
C LYS A 363 -12.28 -9.32 -12.67
N VAL A 364 -13.21 -9.77 -11.85
CA VAL A 364 -13.32 -9.36 -10.44
C VAL A 364 -12.03 -9.62 -9.65
N LEU A 365 -11.41 -10.78 -9.83
CA LEU A 365 -10.15 -11.13 -9.17
C LEU A 365 -8.97 -10.22 -9.57
N ALA A 366 -9.03 -9.56 -10.74
CA ALA A 366 -7.98 -8.64 -11.16
C ALA A 366 -7.99 -7.32 -10.38
N THR A 367 -9.11 -6.99 -9.75
CA THR A 367 -9.28 -5.70 -9.06
C THR A 367 -9.69 -5.85 -7.59
N MET A 368 -9.79 -7.10 -7.09
CA MET A 368 -10.18 -7.38 -5.71
C MET A 368 -8.95 -7.43 -4.79
N LEU A 369 -9.01 -6.68 -3.70
CA LEU A 369 -8.02 -6.69 -2.63
C LEU A 369 -8.57 -7.40 -1.40
N SER A 370 -7.78 -8.23 -0.74
CA SER A 370 -8.17 -8.90 0.50
C SER A 370 -7.02 -8.94 1.51
N CYS A 371 -7.36 -8.82 2.78
CA CYS A 371 -6.41 -9.11 3.85
C CYS A 371 -6.30 -10.63 4.10
N SER A 372 -5.37 -11.04 4.97
CA SER A 372 -5.13 -12.47 5.28
C SER A 372 -6.32 -13.21 5.90
N GLY A 373 -7.31 -12.49 6.45
CA GLY A 373 -8.50 -13.09 7.07
C GLY A 373 -8.22 -13.88 8.36
N SER A 374 -9.25 -14.53 8.86
CA SER A 374 -9.22 -15.25 10.14
C SER A 374 -8.32 -16.50 10.13
N ALA A 375 -7.98 -17.02 8.95
CA ALA A 375 -7.03 -18.12 8.84
C ALA A 375 -5.61 -17.71 9.29
N GLY A 376 -5.22 -16.45 8.98
CA GLY A 376 -3.87 -15.97 9.26
C GLY A 376 -3.79 -14.84 10.30
N CYS A 377 -4.89 -14.16 10.63
CA CYS A 377 -4.87 -12.97 11.49
C CYS A 377 -5.80 -13.11 12.69
N GLY A 378 -5.25 -12.95 13.90
CA GLY A 378 -6.03 -13.03 15.16
C GLY A 378 -7.07 -11.92 15.34
N SER A 379 -6.92 -10.78 14.65
CA SER A 379 -7.90 -9.67 14.69
C SER A 379 -9.04 -9.82 13.67
N ALA A 380 -8.92 -10.74 12.70
CA ALA A 380 -9.92 -10.90 11.66
C ALA A 380 -11.12 -11.75 12.14
N LEU A 381 -12.31 -11.30 11.82
CA LEU A 381 -13.58 -11.92 12.19
C LEU A 381 -14.07 -12.92 11.14
N ALA A 382 -13.64 -12.81 9.89
CA ALA A 382 -14.04 -13.68 8.78
C ALA A 382 -12.85 -14.16 7.94
N ALA A 383 -13.05 -15.24 7.18
CA ALA A 383 -12.07 -15.86 6.29
C ALA A 383 -12.00 -15.13 4.93
N THR A 384 -11.60 -13.85 4.93
CA THR A 384 -11.70 -12.93 3.78
C THR A 384 -11.10 -13.48 2.49
N GLN A 385 -10.10 -14.34 2.55
CA GLN A 385 -9.51 -14.97 1.36
C GLN A 385 -10.49 -15.98 0.73
N ALA A 386 -11.05 -16.88 1.51
CA ALA A 386 -12.03 -17.86 1.03
C ALA A 386 -13.34 -17.18 0.61
N ASP A 387 -13.81 -16.21 1.41
CA ASP A 387 -15.01 -15.43 1.13
C ASP A 387 -14.83 -14.56 -0.13
N GLY A 388 -13.63 -14.03 -0.35
CA GLY A 388 -13.28 -13.25 -1.54
C GLY A 388 -13.30 -14.08 -2.82
N LEU A 389 -12.73 -15.28 -2.80
CA LEU A 389 -12.81 -16.22 -3.93
C LEU A 389 -14.26 -16.60 -4.23
N LYS A 390 -15.07 -16.84 -3.20
CA LYS A 390 -16.50 -17.13 -3.35
C LYS A 390 -17.26 -15.94 -3.94
N LEU A 391 -17.00 -14.71 -3.44
CA LEU A 391 -17.61 -13.49 -3.97
C LEU A 391 -17.25 -13.28 -5.45
N ALA A 392 -15.98 -13.47 -5.79
CA ALA A 392 -15.51 -13.34 -7.16
C ALA A 392 -16.19 -14.36 -8.10
N ALA A 393 -16.36 -15.60 -7.67
CA ALA A 393 -17.07 -16.61 -8.44
C ALA A 393 -18.57 -16.30 -8.63
N LEU A 394 -19.24 -15.70 -7.62
CA LEU A 394 -20.65 -15.26 -7.71
C LEU A 394 -20.83 -14.05 -8.61
N LEU A 395 -19.79 -13.25 -8.80
CA LEU A 395 -19.78 -12.06 -9.66
C LEU A 395 -19.20 -12.36 -11.05
N ASP A 396 -18.72 -13.57 -11.31
CA ASP A 396 -18.15 -13.93 -12.62
C ASP A 396 -19.19 -13.80 -13.73
N GLY A 397 -18.77 -13.30 -14.88
CA GLY A 397 -19.63 -13.00 -16.01
C GLY A 397 -20.47 -11.71 -15.90
N LYS A 398 -20.50 -11.04 -14.73
CA LYS A 398 -21.10 -9.71 -14.60
C LYS A 398 -20.11 -8.64 -15.07
N THR A 399 -20.63 -7.59 -15.71
CA THR A 399 -19.85 -6.46 -16.23
C THR A 399 -19.97 -5.24 -15.32
N GLY A 400 -18.98 -4.33 -15.36
CA GLY A 400 -19.03 -3.09 -14.61
C GLY A 400 -18.84 -3.26 -13.10
N ILE A 401 -18.31 -4.40 -12.64
CA ILE A 401 -18.01 -4.63 -11.22
C ILE A 401 -16.89 -3.69 -10.80
N PRO A 402 -17.10 -2.82 -9.82
CA PRO A 402 -16.07 -1.91 -9.34
C PRO A 402 -14.97 -2.65 -8.54
N GLN A 403 -13.88 -1.95 -8.24
CA GLN A 403 -12.86 -2.49 -7.34
C GLN A 403 -13.46 -2.81 -5.97
N ILE A 404 -13.17 -4.03 -5.48
CA ILE A 404 -13.66 -4.52 -4.19
C ILE A 404 -12.51 -4.69 -3.22
N HIS A 405 -12.71 -4.20 -2.00
CA HIS A 405 -11.79 -4.42 -0.88
C HIS A 405 -12.49 -5.21 0.22
N MET A 406 -11.91 -6.35 0.60
CA MET A 406 -12.39 -7.18 1.71
C MET A 406 -11.45 -7.11 2.90
N SER A 407 -11.97 -6.71 4.05
CA SER A 407 -11.22 -6.63 5.29
C SER A 407 -11.85 -7.48 6.39
N GLY A 408 -11.02 -8.28 7.06
CA GLY A 408 -11.44 -9.11 8.18
C GLY A 408 -11.72 -8.34 9.48
N CYS A 409 -11.41 -7.04 9.53
CA CYS A 409 -11.69 -6.16 10.67
C CYS A 409 -11.51 -4.68 10.28
N VAL A 410 -11.88 -3.78 11.18
CA VAL A 410 -11.77 -2.33 10.98
C VAL A 410 -10.34 -1.80 10.76
N LYS A 411 -9.26 -2.58 10.98
CA LYS A 411 -7.88 -2.14 10.73
C LYS A 411 -7.59 -1.87 9.24
N SER A 412 -8.29 -2.56 8.33
CA SER A 412 -8.20 -2.32 6.88
C SER A 412 -6.77 -2.44 6.33
N CYS A 413 -6.10 -3.55 6.63
CA CYS A 413 -4.67 -3.70 6.37
C CYS A 413 -4.32 -3.84 4.87
N ALA A 414 -5.24 -4.35 4.04
CA ALA A 414 -5.00 -4.53 2.59
C ALA A 414 -5.11 -3.21 1.82
N SER A 415 -5.97 -2.29 2.27
CA SER A 415 -6.06 -0.94 1.71
C SER A 415 -6.31 0.08 2.82
N PRO A 416 -5.45 1.10 2.97
CA PRO A 416 -5.66 2.17 3.95
C PRO A 416 -6.72 3.19 3.50
N SER A 417 -6.96 3.31 2.20
CA SER A 417 -7.97 4.18 1.58
C SER A 417 -9.27 3.42 1.31
N ALA A 418 -10.40 4.12 1.32
CA ALA A 418 -11.68 3.57 0.88
C ALA A 418 -11.59 3.17 -0.61
N LYS A 419 -12.20 2.04 -0.94
CA LYS A 419 -12.31 1.58 -2.33
C LYS A 419 -13.78 1.69 -2.78
N PRO A 420 -14.06 1.67 -4.08
CA PRO A 420 -15.43 1.79 -4.59
C PRO A 420 -16.45 0.88 -3.90
N VAL A 421 -16.02 -0.32 -3.49
CA VAL A 421 -16.79 -1.19 -2.58
C VAL A 421 -15.87 -1.72 -1.51
N THR A 422 -16.20 -1.49 -0.25
CA THR A 422 -15.44 -2.01 0.90
C THR A 422 -16.34 -2.89 1.76
N LEU A 423 -15.93 -4.15 1.96
CA LEU A 423 -16.58 -5.10 2.87
C LEU A 423 -15.76 -5.24 4.16
N ILE A 424 -16.36 -4.94 5.30
CA ILE A 424 -15.74 -5.10 6.62
C ILE A 424 -16.43 -6.23 7.35
N ALA A 425 -15.68 -7.27 7.71
CA ALA A 425 -16.21 -8.39 8.47
C ALA A 425 -16.66 -7.96 9.87
N ILE A 426 -17.84 -8.43 10.27
CA ILE A 426 -18.42 -8.22 11.60
C ILE A 426 -18.62 -9.55 12.35
N ALA A 427 -18.72 -10.67 11.61
CA ALA A 427 -18.79 -12.03 12.09
C ALA A 427 -18.27 -12.99 11.00
N PRO A 428 -18.08 -14.29 11.28
CA PRO A 428 -17.72 -15.28 10.27
C PRO A 428 -18.73 -15.30 9.11
N GLY A 429 -18.27 -15.01 7.89
CA GLY A 429 -19.09 -14.97 6.68
C GLY A 429 -20.07 -13.80 6.58
N HIS A 430 -20.02 -12.82 7.51
CA HIS A 430 -20.92 -11.66 7.54
C HIS A 430 -20.13 -10.36 7.48
N TYR A 431 -20.63 -9.42 6.66
CA TYR A 431 -19.95 -8.19 6.34
C TYR A 431 -20.88 -6.98 6.36
N ASP A 432 -20.35 -5.84 6.75
CA ASP A 432 -20.91 -4.53 6.43
C ASP A 432 -20.32 -4.05 5.11
N ILE A 433 -21.15 -3.52 4.19
CA ILE A 433 -20.76 -2.99 2.88
C ILE A 433 -20.78 -1.48 2.92
N PHE A 434 -19.65 -0.88 2.51
CA PHE A 434 -19.49 0.56 2.43
C PHE A 434 -19.20 1.00 0.98
N LEU A 435 -19.73 2.19 0.62
CA LEU A 435 -19.41 2.92 -0.60
C LEU A 435 -18.70 4.22 -0.25
N PRO A 436 -17.80 4.75 -1.11
CA PRO A 436 -17.13 6.02 -0.87
C PRO A 436 -18.12 7.14 -0.60
N ALA A 437 -17.78 8.06 0.28
CA ALA A 437 -18.53 9.29 0.52
C ALA A 437 -17.56 10.38 0.97
N THR A 438 -17.63 11.54 0.35
CA THR A 438 -16.73 12.67 0.58
C THR A 438 -16.80 13.18 2.04
N ASN A 439 -17.94 13.06 2.71
CA ASN A 439 -18.16 13.46 4.10
C ASN A 439 -18.91 12.37 4.88
N GLY A 440 -18.52 11.11 4.68
CA GLY A 440 -19.16 9.99 5.36
C GLY A 440 -18.83 9.92 6.85
N PRO A 441 -19.71 9.34 7.68
CA PRO A 441 -19.52 9.17 9.12
C PRO A 441 -18.40 8.17 9.46
N SER A 442 -17.88 7.45 8.49
CA SER A 442 -16.85 6.43 8.61
C SER A 442 -15.74 6.68 7.60
N ARG A 443 -14.50 6.33 7.97
CA ARG A 443 -13.35 6.32 7.04
C ARG A 443 -13.54 5.37 5.84
N PHE A 444 -14.54 4.50 5.87
CA PHE A 444 -14.90 3.59 4.78
C PHE A 444 -15.98 4.18 3.86
N GLY A 445 -16.53 5.34 4.20
CA GLY A 445 -17.60 5.99 3.48
C GLY A 445 -19.00 5.75 4.09
N LYS A 446 -20.02 5.69 3.25
CA LYS A 446 -21.43 5.48 3.63
C LYS A 446 -21.74 3.98 3.68
N LEU A 447 -22.40 3.55 4.73
CA LEU A 447 -22.90 2.18 4.87
C LEU A 447 -24.03 1.95 3.83
N LEU A 448 -23.83 0.98 2.94
CA LEU A 448 -24.82 0.51 1.98
C LEU A 448 -25.74 -0.55 2.60
N ALA A 449 -25.14 -1.55 3.25
CA ALA A 449 -25.87 -2.65 3.87
C ALA A 449 -25.07 -3.18 5.07
N ALA A 450 -25.77 -3.58 6.13
CA ALA A 450 -25.19 -4.13 7.34
C ALA A 450 -25.48 -5.60 7.46
N ASN A 451 -24.52 -6.36 8.04
CA ASN A 451 -24.68 -7.76 8.43
C ASN A 451 -25.17 -8.67 7.29
N VAL A 452 -24.56 -8.56 6.12
CA VAL A 452 -24.92 -9.37 4.94
C VAL A 452 -23.98 -10.57 4.74
N THR A 453 -24.52 -11.66 4.19
CA THR A 453 -23.70 -12.79 3.74
C THR A 453 -23.00 -12.50 2.43
N ILE A 454 -22.07 -13.33 2.01
CA ILE A 454 -21.35 -13.19 0.74
C ILE A 454 -22.29 -13.27 -0.46
N GLU A 455 -23.31 -14.14 -0.41
CA GLU A 455 -24.34 -14.26 -1.45
C GLU A 455 -25.13 -12.96 -1.61
N LYS A 456 -25.58 -12.41 -0.46
CA LYS A 456 -26.33 -11.14 -0.49
C LYS A 456 -25.45 -9.96 -0.92
N ALA A 457 -24.19 -9.97 -0.54
CA ALA A 457 -23.21 -8.99 -1.03
C ALA A 457 -23.05 -9.06 -2.56
N ALA A 458 -22.95 -10.26 -3.13
CA ALA A 458 -22.86 -10.46 -4.58
C ALA A 458 -24.11 -9.97 -5.34
N GLU A 459 -25.31 -10.18 -4.77
CA GLU A 459 -26.55 -9.62 -5.34
C GLU A 459 -26.50 -8.09 -5.37
N LEU A 460 -26.25 -7.46 -4.19
CA LEU A 460 -26.25 -6.01 -4.04
C LEU A 460 -25.20 -5.33 -4.94
N ILE A 461 -23.98 -5.89 -5.03
CA ILE A 461 -22.92 -5.36 -5.87
C ILE A 461 -23.29 -5.52 -7.35
N GLY A 462 -23.84 -6.69 -7.75
CA GLY A 462 -24.21 -6.96 -9.13
C GLY A 462 -25.38 -6.12 -9.62
N GLU A 463 -26.41 -5.88 -8.80
CA GLU A 463 -27.56 -5.03 -9.14
C GLU A 463 -27.15 -3.56 -9.35
N ASN A 464 -26.27 -3.05 -8.49
CA ASN A 464 -25.81 -1.66 -8.55
C ASN A 464 -24.78 -1.41 -9.69
N SER A 465 -24.15 -2.45 -10.23
CA SER A 465 -23.16 -2.33 -11.31
C SER A 465 -23.79 -2.11 -12.68
N GLY A 466 -25.01 -2.60 -12.91
CA GLY A 466 -25.72 -2.52 -14.22
C GLY A 466 -26.50 -1.22 -14.45
N SER A 467 -26.70 -0.38 -13.44
CA SER A 467 -27.65 0.74 -13.51
C SER A 467 -27.04 2.13 -13.71
N GLY A 468 -25.71 2.25 -13.93
CA GLY A 468 -25.07 3.57 -13.99
C GLY A 468 -25.20 4.39 -12.69
N GLY A 469 -25.50 3.72 -11.59
CA GLY A 469 -25.75 4.31 -10.29
C GLY A 469 -24.48 4.74 -9.55
N PRO A 470 -24.57 5.15 -8.28
CA PRO A 470 -23.53 5.83 -7.49
C PRO A 470 -22.24 5.02 -7.23
N LEU A 471 -22.11 3.80 -7.78
CA LEU A 471 -20.86 3.02 -7.70
C LEU A 471 -19.76 3.53 -8.65
N HIS A 472 -20.08 4.47 -9.56
CA HIS A 472 -19.15 5.04 -10.55
C HIS A 472 -18.83 6.52 -10.34
N ALA A 473 -19.29 7.13 -9.24
CA ALA A 473 -19.06 8.55 -8.92
C ALA A 473 -17.84 8.74 -8.02
#